data_09708ec37c8b6133622924e94a5f17dc
#
_entry.id   09708ec37c8b6133622924e94a5f17dc
#
_cell.length_a   1.000
_cell.length_b   1.000
_cell.length_c   1.000
_cell.angle_alpha   90.00
_cell.angle_beta   90.00
_cell.angle_gamma   90.00
#
_symmetry.space_group_name_H-M   'P 1'
#
loop_
_entity.id
_entity.type
_entity.pdbx_description
1 polymer ?
#
loop_
_entity_poly.entity_id
_entity_poly.type
_entity_poly.pdbx_seq_one_letter_code
_entity_poly.pdbx_strand_id
1 'polypeptide(L)'
;EMFSNDDDRLRFTQFLLTRCYLVVVSTPSQESAFRIFTVMNSRGLDLLPTDIIKSTVIGSLPKEKQQGYTEKWEGLEELTGRDGFNEVFTHTRTIFVKERQKKTLREEFEEYVLKTVSPEQLIDDYLVPYTNAYVQLKNCEFTATHHADEVNGLLFWLNKTNNSDWMPPAIKFLAEHPNDSEYVLWFIRKLERLASYLLVTAQDVN
;
A
#
# COMPACT_ATOMS: atom_id res chain seq x y z
N GLU A 1 18.19 -22.04 0.51
CA GLU A 1 19.50 -21.66 -0.07
C GLU A 1 19.56 -22.08 -1.53
N MET A 2 19.73 -21.11 -2.43
CA MET A 2 19.66 -21.30 -3.89
C MET A 2 20.89 -22.04 -4.47
N PHE A 3 22.03 -22.03 -3.77
CA PHE A 3 23.27 -22.71 -4.18
C PHE A 3 23.87 -23.51 -3.02
N SER A 4 24.08 -24.78 -3.24
CA SER A 4 24.51 -25.71 -2.20
C SER A 4 26.06 -25.82 -2.03
N ASN A 5 26.84 -25.34 -3.00
CA ASN A 5 28.29 -25.35 -2.93
C ASN A 5 28.94 -24.14 -3.62
N ASP A 6 30.25 -23.95 -3.39
CA ASP A 6 31.01 -22.82 -3.95
C ASP A 6 31.25 -22.94 -5.46
N ASP A 7 31.30 -24.15 -6.02
CA ASP A 7 31.44 -24.36 -7.47
C ASP A 7 30.21 -23.88 -8.22
N ASP A 8 29.00 -24.09 -7.70
CA ASP A 8 27.75 -23.61 -8.29
C ASP A 8 27.66 -22.09 -8.22
N ARG A 9 28.13 -21.50 -7.12
CA ARG A 9 28.23 -20.04 -6.99
C ARG A 9 29.19 -19.46 -8.00
N LEU A 10 30.35 -20.08 -8.18
CA LEU A 10 31.37 -19.64 -9.14
C LEU A 10 30.85 -19.74 -10.59
N ARG A 11 30.22 -20.85 -10.96
CA ARG A 11 29.59 -21.04 -12.28
C ARG A 11 28.50 -20.01 -12.56
N PHE A 12 27.66 -19.75 -11.56
CA PHE A 12 26.62 -18.74 -11.69
C PHE A 12 27.21 -17.33 -11.84
N THR A 13 28.25 -17.00 -11.07
CA THR A 13 28.96 -15.72 -11.20
C THR A 13 29.60 -15.57 -12.57
N GLN A 14 30.27 -16.62 -13.09
CA GLN A 14 30.83 -16.61 -14.44
C GLN A 14 29.74 -16.44 -15.51
N PHE A 15 28.60 -17.10 -15.36
CA PHE A 15 27.46 -16.95 -16.25
C PHE A 15 26.96 -15.49 -16.27
N LEU A 16 26.78 -14.87 -15.10
CA LEU A 16 26.37 -13.47 -15.00
C LEU A 16 27.37 -12.54 -15.69
N LEU A 17 28.66 -12.70 -15.42
CA LEU A 17 29.69 -11.82 -15.98
C LEU A 17 29.92 -12.00 -17.49
N THR A 18 29.64 -13.17 -18.05
CA THR A 18 29.94 -13.48 -19.44
C THR A 18 28.71 -13.51 -20.36
N ARG A 19 27.48 -13.66 -19.80
CA ARG A 19 26.26 -13.87 -20.56
C ARG A 19 25.16 -12.84 -20.27
N CYS A 20 25.29 -12.06 -19.19
CA CYS A 20 24.35 -11.01 -18.87
C CYS A 20 24.92 -9.65 -19.28
N TYR A 21 24.10 -8.85 -19.94
CA TYR A 21 24.43 -7.49 -20.34
C TYR A 21 23.53 -6.52 -19.61
N LEU A 22 24.10 -5.44 -19.08
CA LEU A 22 23.37 -4.34 -18.48
C LEU A 22 23.36 -3.16 -19.47
N VAL A 23 22.17 -2.62 -19.70
CA VAL A 23 21.99 -1.39 -20.47
C VAL A 23 21.75 -0.25 -19.48
N VAL A 24 22.65 0.72 -19.47
CA VAL A 24 22.49 1.94 -18.67
C VAL A 24 21.88 3.02 -19.55
N VAL A 25 20.70 3.49 -19.20
CA VAL A 25 20.03 4.61 -19.87
C VAL A 25 20.07 5.82 -18.94
N SER A 26 20.75 6.88 -19.38
CA SER A 26 20.81 8.15 -18.65
C SER A 26 19.89 9.17 -19.29
N THR A 27 19.09 9.87 -18.49
CA THR A 27 18.17 10.91 -18.96
C THR A 27 18.36 12.19 -18.15
N PRO A 28 18.09 13.37 -18.76
CA PRO A 28 18.28 14.65 -18.08
C PRO A 28 17.17 14.97 -17.07
N SER A 29 16.04 14.23 -17.09
CA SER A 29 14.93 14.46 -16.17
C SER A 29 14.35 13.14 -15.63
N GLN A 30 13.86 13.19 -14.41
CA GLN A 30 13.20 12.07 -13.75
C GLN A 30 11.94 11.62 -14.51
N GLU A 31 11.19 12.56 -15.08
CA GLU A 31 10.00 12.25 -15.87
C GLU A 31 10.34 11.44 -17.14
N SER A 32 11.40 11.83 -17.84
CA SER A 32 11.89 11.08 -19.00
C SER A 32 12.42 9.70 -18.61
N ALA A 33 13.09 9.58 -17.45
CA ALA A 33 13.52 8.30 -16.91
C ALA A 33 12.34 7.36 -16.67
N PHE A 34 11.27 7.84 -16.05
CA PHE A 34 10.05 7.05 -15.82
C PHE A 34 9.36 6.63 -17.11
N ARG A 35 9.25 7.52 -18.10
CA ARG A 35 8.67 7.15 -19.41
C ARG A 35 9.44 6.04 -20.09
N ILE A 36 10.77 6.13 -20.13
CA ILE A 36 11.63 5.11 -20.73
C ILE A 36 11.51 3.81 -19.93
N PHE A 37 11.55 3.88 -18.61
CA PHE A 37 11.43 2.71 -17.74
C PHE A 37 10.09 1.98 -17.94
N THR A 38 8.98 2.72 -18.02
CA THR A 38 7.64 2.16 -18.28
C THR A 38 7.59 1.46 -19.65
N VAL A 39 8.15 2.08 -20.69
CA VAL A 39 8.19 1.49 -22.06
C VAL A 39 9.10 0.26 -22.11
N MET A 40 10.24 0.28 -21.43
CA MET A 40 11.17 -0.85 -21.42
C MET A 40 10.66 -2.03 -20.58
N ASN A 41 9.90 -1.76 -19.51
CA ASN A 41 9.31 -2.79 -18.64
C ASN A 41 7.96 -3.34 -19.14
N SER A 42 7.48 -2.92 -20.31
CA SER A 42 6.23 -3.47 -20.90
C SER A 42 6.26 -5.00 -21.16
N ARG A 43 7.38 -5.65 -20.87
CA ARG A 43 7.58 -7.12 -20.90
C ARG A 43 7.91 -7.72 -19.53
N GLY A 44 7.84 -6.94 -18.43
CA GLY A 44 8.12 -7.34 -17.05
C GLY A 44 7.01 -6.91 -16.10
N LEU A 45 7.35 -6.67 -14.82
CA LEU A 45 6.43 -6.10 -13.85
C LEU A 45 6.19 -4.62 -14.19
N ASP A 46 4.93 -4.26 -14.43
CA ASP A 46 4.55 -2.87 -14.68
C ASP A 46 4.92 -1.98 -13.48
N LEU A 47 5.36 -0.75 -13.77
CA LEU A 47 5.64 0.25 -12.75
C LEU A 47 4.31 0.71 -12.14
N LEU A 48 4.14 0.44 -10.84
CA LEU A 48 2.96 0.92 -10.12
C LEU A 48 3.11 2.39 -9.74
N PRO A 49 1.99 3.12 -9.57
CA PRO A 49 2.02 4.49 -9.06
C PRO A 49 2.81 4.62 -7.74
N THR A 50 2.77 3.60 -6.88
CA THR A 50 3.50 3.52 -5.61
C THR A 50 5.02 3.56 -5.77
N ASP A 51 5.58 2.98 -6.86
CA ASP A 51 7.02 3.00 -7.13
C ASP A 51 7.51 4.44 -7.41
N ILE A 52 6.68 5.21 -8.13
CA ILE A 52 6.97 6.61 -8.45
C ILE A 52 6.84 7.48 -7.19
N ILE A 53 5.78 7.28 -6.42
CA ILE A 53 5.57 7.98 -5.14
C ILE A 53 6.73 7.68 -4.18
N LYS A 54 7.19 6.40 -4.09
CA LYS A 54 8.37 6.00 -3.30
C LYS A 54 9.58 6.87 -3.63
N SER A 55 9.91 6.97 -4.92
CA SER A 55 11.09 7.72 -5.34
C SER A 55 11.00 9.21 -4.98
N THR A 56 9.81 9.79 -5.07
CA THR A 56 9.56 11.20 -4.71
C THR A 56 9.66 11.40 -3.20
N VAL A 57 9.01 10.54 -2.41
CA VAL A 57 8.99 10.63 -0.94
C VAL A 57 10.37 10.39 -0.35
N ILE A 58 11.00 9.26 -0.69
CA ILE A 58 12.33 8.90 -0.17
C ILE A 58 13.39 9.88 -0.67
N GLY A 59 13.31 10.29 -1.95
CA GLY A 59 14.26 11.25 -2.54
C GLY A 59 14.22 12.64 -1.91
N SER A 60 13.10 13.03 -1.31
CA SER A 60 12.95 14.32 -0.62
C SER A 60 13.46 14.31 0.85
N LEU A 61 13.75 13.13 1.40
CA LEU A 61 14.31 12.99 2.74
C LEU A 61 15.82 13.37 2.79
N PRO A 62 16.33 13.82 3.94
CA PRO A 62 17.76 13.94 4.18
C PRO A 62 18.48 12.61 3.94
N LYS A 63 19.68 12.64 3.36
CA LYS A 63 20.42 11.43 2.94
C LYS A 63 20.60 10.42 4.08
N GLU A 64 20.85 10.89 5.28
CA GLU A 64 21.03 10.06 6.48
C GLU A 64 19.77 9.32 6.91
N LYS A 65 18.58 9.78 6.50
CA LYS A 65 17.29 9.13 6.79
C LYS A 65 16.79 8.21 5.69
N GLN A 66 17.27 8.41 4.46
CA GLN A 66 16.74 7.72 3.28
C GLN A 66 16.78 6.20 3.42
N GLN A 67 17.88 5.63 3.93
CA GLN A 67 18.01 4.18 4.07
C GLN A 67 16.99 3.62 5.06
N GLY A 68 16.87 4.19 6.26
CA GLY A 68 15.91 3.70 7.27
C GLY A 68 14.46 3.80 6.82
N TYR A 69 14.11 4.87 6.10
CA TYR A 69 12.76 5.01 5.55
C TYR A 69 12.52 4.12 4.32
N THR A 70 13.55 3.81 3.54
CA THR A 70 13.47 2.80 2.46
C THR A 70 13.17 1.42 3.05
N GLU A 71 13.87 1.02 4.09
CA GLU A 71 13.65 -0.25 4.78
C GLU A 71 12.25 -0.35 5.39
N LYS A 72 11.74 0.74 6.02
CA LYS A 72 10.35 0.81 6.48
C LYS A 72 9.36 0.62 5.33
N TRP A 73 9.54 1.34 4.23
CA TRP A 73 8.69 1.25 3.05
C TRP A 73 8.65 -0.16 2.48
N GLU A 74 9.81 -0.77 2.28
CA GLU A 74 9.94 -2.12 1.76
C GLU A 74 9.30 -3.16 2.70
N GLY A 75 9.42 -2.98 4.01
CA GLY A 75 8.73 -3.81 4.99
C GLY A 75 7.19 -3.73 4.89
N LEU A 76 6.64 -2.54 4.63
CA LEU A 76 5.19 -2.38 4.41
C LEU A 76 4.74 -3.02 3.10
N GLU A 77 5.54 -2.90 2.04
CA GLU A 77 5.28 -3.54 0.76
C GLU A 77 5.38 -5.07 0.85
N GLU A 78 6.34 -5.61 1.59
CA GLU A 78 6.46 -7.04 1.85
C GLU A 78 5.27 -7.60 2.63
N LEU A 79 4.77 -6.83 3.62
CA LEU A 79 3.63 -7.22 4.46
C LEU A 79 2.32 -7.37 3.66
N THR A 80 2.12 -6.54 2.65
CA THR A 80 0.86 -6.50 1.86
C THR A 80 0.99 -7.14 0.48
N GLY A 81 2.20 -7.36 0.02
CA GLY A 81 2.49 -7.57 -1.38
C GLY A 81 2.30 -6.28 -2.21
N ARG A 82 2.83 -6.29 -3.41
CA ARG A 82 2.87 -5.11 -4.29
C ARG A 82 1.49 -4.54 -4.63
N ASP A 83 0.53 -5.41 -4.95
CA ASP A 83 -0.83 -4.99 -5.29
C ASP A 83 -1.58 -4.50 -4.05
N GLY A 84 -1.45 -5.20 -2.91
CA GLY A 84 -2.05 -4.79 -1.65
C GLY A 84 -1.50 -3.45 -1.17
N PHE A 85 -0.22 -3.19 -1.37
CA PHE A 85 0.38 -1.89 -1.04
C PHE A 85 -0.19 -0.76 -1.92
N ASN A 86 -0.41 -1.02 -3.20
CA ASN A 86 -1.09 -0.06 -4.09
C ASN A 86 -2.55 0.18 -3.66
N GLU A 87 -3.27 -0.83 -3.16
CA GLU A 87 -4.60 -0.65 -2.55
C GLU A 87 -4.53 0.26 -1.31
N VAL A 88 -3.52 0.09 -0.43
CA VAL A 88 -3.32 0.98 0.74
C VAL A 88 -3.16 2.44 0.31
N PHE A 89 -2.40 2.72 -0.76
CA PHE A 89 -2.27 4.08 -1.30
C PHE A 89 -3.59 4.63 -1.83
N THR A 90 -4.36 3.79 -2.52
CA THR A 90 -5.68 4.17 -3.03
C THR A 90 -6.63 4.52 -1.88
N HIS A 91 -6.63 3.72 -0.81
CA HIS A 91 -7.43 3.99 0.39
C HIS A 91 -6.94 5.22 1.15
N THR A 92 -5.61 5.38 1.29
CA THR A 92 -5.02 6.58 1.90
C THR A 92 -5.43 7.85 1.16
N ARG A 93 -5.33 7.84 -0.18
CA ARG A 93 -5.83 8.94 -1.01
C ARG A 93 -7.31 9.24 -0.72
N THR A 94 -8.15 8.20 -0.66
CA THR A 94 -9.58 8.37 -0.41
C THR A 94 -9.86 8.96 0.97
N ILE A 95 -9.09 8.57 2.00
CA ILE A 95 -9.20 9.13 3.35
C ILE A 95 -8.88 10.63 3.38
N PHE A 96 -7.87 11.05 2.60
CA PHE A 96 -7.48 12.47 2.52
C PHE A 96 -8.47 13.31 1.71
N VAL A 97 -8.87 12.83 0.53
CA VAL A 97 -9.64 13.61 -0.44
C VAL A 97 -11.16 13.54 -0.22
N LYS A 98 -11.66 12.37 0.23
CA LYS A 98 -13.09 12.09 0.48
C LYS A 98 -14.00 12.31 -0.73
N GLU A 99 -13.44 12.17 -1.93
CA GLU A 99 -14.15 12.25 -3.20
C GLU A 99 -13.73 11.09 -4.11
N ARG A 100 -14.54 10.78 -5.11
CA ARG A 100 -14.16 9.79 -6.14
C ARG A 100 -12.91 10.25 -6.89
N GLN A 101 -12.08 9.30 -7.26
CA GLN A 101 -10.85 9.56 -8.02
C GLN A 101 -11.20 10.11 -9.42
N LYS A 102 -10.58 11.24 -9.79
CA LYS A 102 -10.79 11.93 -11.07
C LYS A 102 -9.55 11.94 -11.96
N LYS A 103 -8.38 11.78 -11.36
CA LYS A 103 -7.05 11.71 -12.00
C LYS A 103 -6.35 10.41 -11.66
N THR A 104 -5.15 10.20 -12.13
CA THR A 104 -4.35 9.03 -11.72
C THR A 104 -4.05 9.09 -10.22
N LEU A 105 -3.87 7.92 -9.59
CA LEU A 105 -3.51 7.82 -8.18
C LEU A 105 -2.29 8.69 -7.84
N ARG A 106 -1.27 8.65 -8.69
CA ARG A 106 -0.06 9.46 -8.54
C ARG A 106 -0.37 10.95 -8.48
N GLU A 107 -1.09 11.47 -9.49
CA GLU A 107 -1.39 12.90 -9.58
C GLU A 107 -2.17 13.40 -8.37
N GLU A 108 -3.19 12.65 -7.95
CA GLU A 108 -3.99 13.04 -6.79
C GLU A 108 -3.23 12.89 -5.48
N PHE A 109 -2.36 11.88 -5.37
CA PHE A 109 -1.50 11.71 -4.20
C PHE A 109 -0.49 12.86 -4.08
N GLU A 110 0.14 13.27 -5.18
CA GLU A 110 1.03 14.42 -5.23
C GLU A 110 0.28 15.74 -4.92
N GLU A 111 -0.96 15.89 -5.42
CA GLU A 111 -1.73 17.12 -5.26
C GLU A 111 -2.32 17.29 -3.86
N TYR A 112 -2.85 16.21 -3.26
CA TYR A 112 -3.66 16.29 -2.05
C TYR A 112 -2.98 15.72 -0.80
N VAL A 113 -2.06 14.76 -0.96
CA VAL A 113 -1.40 14.13 0.18
C VAL A 113 -0.01 14.74 0.41
N LEU A 114 0.88 14.68 -0.59
CA LEU A 114 2.27 15.12 -0.44
C LEU A 114 2.42 16.63 -0.19
N LYS A 115 1.39 17.43 -0.48
CA LYS A 115 1.39 18.87 -0.13
C LYS A 115 0.92 19.17 1.29
N THR A 116 0.31 18.20 1.96
CA THR A 116 -0.31 18.41 3.27
C THR A 116 0.49 17.82 4.42
N VAL A 117 1.35 16.84 4.14
CA VAL A 117 2.16 16.17 5.16
C VAL A 117 3.62 16.07 4.72
N SER A 118 4.54 16.04 5.69
CA SER A 118 5.95 15.78 5.39
C SER A 118 6.18 14.31 5.00
N PRO A 119 7.28 13.99 4.30
CA PRO A 119 7.63 12.60 3.96
C PRO A 119 7.69 11.66 5.17
N GLU A 120 8.27 12.13 6.28
CA GLU A 120 8.33 11.38 7.53
C GLU A 120 6.94 11.13 8.10
N GLN A 121 6.11 12.18 8.20
CA GLN A 121 4.74 12.07 8.68
C GLN A 121 3.92 11.13 7.81
N LEU A 122 4.07 11.20 6.47
CA LEU A 122 3.36 10.29 5.57
C LEU A 122 3.66 8.83 5.92
N ILE A 123 4.92 8.49 6.15
CA ILE A 123 5.31 7.11 6.42
C ILE A 123 4.92 6.70 7.84
N ASP A 124 5.31 7.50 8.84
CA ASP A 124 5.19 7.11 10.25
C ASP A 124 3.76 7.27 10.79
N ASP A 125 3.05 8.35 10.42
CA ASP A 125 1.74 8.66 10.99
C ASP A 125 0.57 8.12 10.14
N TYR A 126 0.80 7.80 8.86
CA TYR A 126 -0.24 7.32 7.95
C TYR A 126 0.05 5.94 7.35
N LEU A 127 1.13 5.77 6.58
CA LEU A 127 1.34 4.51 5.86
C LEU A 127 1.55 3.33 6.81
N VAL A 128 2.33 3.48 7.88
CA VAL A 128 2.55 2.41 8.87
C VAL A 128 1.23 1.99 9.54
N PRO A 129 0.48 2.88 10.21
CA PRO A 129 -0.76 2.48 10.86
C PRO A 129 -1.84 2.05 9.86
N TYR A 130 -1.94 2.66 8.69
CA TYR A 130 -2.93 2.30 7.68
C TYR A 130 -2.65 0.95 7.04
N THR A 131 -1.38 0.63 6.78
CA THR A 131 -0.99 -0.69 6.26
C THR A 131 -1.30 -1.79 7.29
N ASN A 132 -0.96 -1.57 8.55
CA ASN A 132 -1.26 -2.53 9.62
C ASN A 132 -2.78 -2.74 9.78
N ALA A 133 -3.56 -1.66 9.73
CA ALA A 133 -5.02 -1.75 9.76
C ALA A 133 -5.56 -2.48 8.52
N TYR A 134 -5.06 -2.16 7.32
CA TYR A 134 -5.45 -2.82 6.08
C TYR A 134 -5.24 -4.34 6.14
N VAL A 135 -4.09 -4.80 6.60
CA VAL A 135 -3.77 -6.23 6.72
C VAL A 135 -4.75 -6.92 7.66
N GLN A 136 -5.00 -6.36 8.84
CA GLN A 136 -5.97 -6.92 9.80
C GLN A 136 -7.39 -6.99 9.21
N LEU A 137 -7.83 -5.94 8.51
CA LEU A 137 -9.15 -5.87 7.90
C LEU A 137 -9.28 -6.84 6.71
N LYS A 138 -8.28 -6.89 5.84
CA LYS A 138 -8.28 -7.73 4.64
C LYS A 138 -8.25 -9.22 4.96
N ASN A 139 -7.43 -9.60 5.94
CA ASN A 139 -7.22 -10.99 6.34
C ASN A 139 -8.22 -11.47 7.40
N CYS A 140 -9.06 -10.57 7.95
CA CYS A 140 -9.90 -10.86 9.13
C CYS A 140 -9.05 -11.31 10.34
N GLU A 141 -7.95 -10.62 10.59
CA GLU A 141 -6.95 -10.93 11.63
C GLU A 141 -6.87 -9.82 12.68
N PHE A 142 -7.99 -9.17 12.98
CA PHE A 142 -8.06 -8.23 14.10
C PHE A 142 -7.76 -8.97 15.40
N THR A 143 -6.84 -8.43 16.20
CA THR A 143 -6.39 -9.00 17.47
C THR A 143 -6.69 -8.05 18.60
N ALA A 144 -7.38 -8.55 19.62
CA ALA A 144 -7.68 -7.83 20.86
C ALA A 144 -7.97 -8.82 21.97
N THR A 145 -7.93 -8.36 23.22
CA THR A 145 -8.26 -9.20 24.38
C THR A 145 -9.75 -9.62 24.39
N HIS A 146 -10.60 -8.76 23.85
CA HIS A 146 -12.06 -8.98 23.80
C HIS A 146 -12.57 -8.67 22.39
N HIS A 147 -13.67 -9.33 21.99
CA HIS A 147 -14.41 -9.07 20.76
C HIS A 147 -13.66 -9.36 19.44
N ALA A 148 -12.46 -9.94 19.45
CA ALA A 148 -11.71 -10.22 18.23
C ALA A 148 -12.50 -11.14 17.27
N ASP A 149 -13.08 -12.22 17.78
CA ASP A 149 -13.84 -13.17 16.95
C ASP A 149 -15.11 -12.52 16.34
N GLU A 150 -15.80 -11.66 17.11
CA GLU A 150 -16.97 -10.95 16.60
C GLU A 150 -16.59 -9.96 15.49
N VAL A 151 -15.52 -9.19 15.69
CA VAL A 151 -15.00 -8.26 14.68
C VAL A 151 -14.60 -9.03 13.43
N ASN A 152 -13.81 -10.09 13.55
CA ASN A 152 -13.35 -10.90 12.42
C ASN A 152 -14.51 -11.56 11.67
N GLY A 153 -15.55 -11.99 12.38
CA GLY A 153 -16.78 -12.49 11.75
C GLY A 153 -17.49 -11.44 10.90
N LEU A 154 -17.56 -10.19 11.35
CA LEU A 154 -18.11 -9.07 10.56
C LEU A 154 -17.23 -8.71 9.37
N LEU A 155 -15.89 -8.68 9.55
CA LEU A 155 -14.93 -8.44 8.49
C LEU A 155 -15.00 -9.52 7.39
N PHE A 156 -15.22 -10.78 7.77
CA PHE A 156 -15.43 -11.85 6.80
C PHE A 156 -16.61 -11.55 5.86
N TRP A 157 -17.73 -11.07 6.38
CA TRP A 157 -18.87 -10.70 5.55
C TRP A 157 -18.63 -9.45 4.71
N LEU A 158 -17.99 -8.43 5.27
CA LEU A 158 -17.59 -7.23 4.54
C LEU A 158 -16.67 -7.59 3.35
N ASN A 159 -15.69 -8.47 3.54
CA ASN A 159 -14.80 -8.94 2.47
C ASN A 159 -15.51 -9.81 1.41
N LYS A 160 -16.72 -10.32 1.66
CA LYS A 160 -17.56 -11.02 0.68
C LYS A 160 -18.38 -10.08 -0.19
N THR A 161 -18.47 -8.81 0.15
CA THR A 161 -19.11 -7.83 -0.72
C THR A 161 -18.18 -7.53 -1.91
N ASN A 162 -18.76 -7.28 -3.09
CA ASN A 162 -18.00 -6.87 -4.28
C ASN A 162 -17.70 -5.34 -4.26
N ASN A 163 -17.56 -4.77 -3.07
CA ASN A 163 -17.38 -3.36 -2.85
C ASN A 163 -16.30 -3.15 -1.78
N SER A 164 -15.37 -2.23 -2.03
CA SER A 164 -14.31 -1.85 -1.09
C SER A 164 -14.50 -0.47 -0.47
N ASP A 165 -15.65 0.20 -0.69
CA ASP A 165 -15.91 1.55 -0.18
C ASP A 165 -15.95 1.61 1.36
N TRP A 166 -16.16 0.48 2.00
CA TRP A 166 -16.09 0.33 3.45
C TRP A 166 -14.65 0.34 4.00
N MET A 167 -13.66 0.02 3.16
CA MET A 167 -12.27 -0.15 3.60
C MET A 167 -11.61 1.17 4.06
N PRO A 168 -11.68 2.30 3.32
CA PRO A 168 -11.05 3.55 3.75
C PRO A 168 -11.51 4.02 5.15
N PRO A 169 -12.82 4.11 5.46
CA PRO A 169 -13.24 4.50 6.80
C PRO A 169 -12.86 3.47 7.87
N ALA A 170 -12.83 2.17 7.54
CA ALA A 170 -12.39 1.13 8.46
C ALA A 170 -10.90 1.23 8.78
N ILE A 171 -10.05 1.44 7.77
CA ILE A 171 -8.60 1.66 7.94
C ILE A 171 -8.35 2.83 8.88
N LYS A 172 -8.96 3.99 8.57
CA LYS A 172 -8.79 5.19 9.39
C LYS A 172 -9.23 4.95 10.84
N PHE A 173 -10.42 4.37 11.02
CA PHE A 173 -10.96 4.13 12.35
C PHE A 173 -10.09 3.18 13.18
N LEU A 174 -9.65 2.07 12.58
CA LEU A 174 -8.81 1.10 13.27
C LEU A 174 -7.43 1.66 13.61
N ALA A 175 -6.85 2.46 12.73
CA ALA A 175 -5.58 3.13 12.99
C ALA A 175 -5.66 4.17 14.14
N GLU A 176 -6.81 4.85 14.27
CA GLU A 176 -7.05 5.84 15.35
C GLU A 176 -7.45 5.19 16.69
N HIS A 177 -8.01 3.97 16.66
CA HIS A 177 -8.52 3.26 17.84
C HIS A 177 -7.96 1.83 18.00
N PRO A 178 -6.64 1.61 17.91
CA PRO A 178 -6.07 0.26 17.84
C PRO A 178 -6.28 -0.57 19.12
N ASN A 179 -6.54 0.08 20.27
CA ASN A 179 -6.64 -0.58 21.57
C ASN A 179 -8.07 -0.58 22.17
N ASP A 180 -9.04 -0.04 21.45
CA ASP A 180 -10.44 0.04 21.92
C ASP A 180 -11.33 -0.95 21.16
N SER A 181 -11.24 -2.23 21.56
CA SER A 181 -11.93 -3.31 20.87
C SER A 181 -13.46 -3.21 20.92
N GLU A 182 -14.03 -2.63 21.99
CA GLU A 182 -15.47 -2.41 22.10
C GLU A 182 -15.95 -1.36 21.08
N TYR A 183 -15.19 -0.26 20.97
CA TYR A 183 -15.51 0.80 20.02
C TYR A 183 -15.28 0.36 18.56
N VAL A 184 -14.23 -0.45 18.33
CA VAL A 184 -14.00 -1.08 17.02
C VAL A 184 -15.15 -2.00 16.65
N LEU A 185 -15.60 -2.88 17.56
CA LEU A 185 -16.75 -3.75 17.31
C LEU A 185 -18.02 -2.94 17.00
N TRP A 186 -18.30 -1.90 17.78
CA TRP A 186 -19.43 -1.02 17.53
C TRP A 186 -19.37 -0.41 16.13
N PHE A 187 -18.22 0.13 15.75
CA PHE A 187 -18.03 0.77 14.45
C PHE A 187 -18.15 -0.22 13.28
N ILE A 188 -17.43 -1.34 13.34
CA ILE A 188 -17.46 -2.36 12.28
C ILE A 188 -18.87 -2.94 12.10
N ARG A 189 -19.61 -3.14 13.20
CA ARG A 189 -21.02 -3.59 13.14
C ARG A 189 -21.92 -2.57 12.44
N LYS A 190 -21.69 -1.27 12.63
CA LYS A 190 -22.45 -0.22 11.91
C LYS A 190 -22.05 -0.17 10.44
N LEU A 191 -20.78 -0.31 10.17
CA LEU A 191 -20.25 -0.27 8.81
C LEU A 191 -20.74 -1.47 7.99
N GLU A 192 -20.74 -2.67 8.58
CA GLU A 192 -21.27 -3.89 7.93
C GLU A 192 -22.76 -3.72 7.57
N ARG A 193 -23.58 -3.23 8.49
CA ARG A 193 -24.99 -2.96 8.22
C ARG A 193 -25.20 -1.95 7.10
N LEU A 194 -24.40 -0.89 7.06
CA LEU A 194 -24.46 0.10 5.99
C LEU A 194 -24.06 -0.51 4.65
N ALA A 195 -22.94 -1.24 4.61
CA ALA A 195 -22.46 -1.88 3.38
C ALA A 195 -23.48 -2.91 2.85
N SER A 196 -24.06 -3.72 3.73
CA SER A 196 -25.10 -4.69 3.39
C SER A 196 -26.37 -4.01 2.87
N TYR A 197 -26.79 -2.90 3.50
CA TYR A 197 -27.94 -2.12 3.03
C TYR A 197 -27.72 -1.55 1.63
N LEU A 198 -26.55 -0.93 1.39
CA LEU A 198 -26.20 -0.35 0.09
C LEU A 198 -26.12 -1.43 -0.99
N LEU A 199 -25.57 -2.61 -0.67
CA LEU A 199 -25.50 -3.75 -1.58
C LEU A 199 -26.91 -4.22 -1.99
N VAL A 200 -27.82 -4.40 -1.02
CA VAL A 200 -29.19 -4.89 -1.27
C VAL A 200 -30.04 -3.88 -2.02
N THR A 201 -29.86 -2.60 -1.75
CA THR A 201 -30.63 -1.52 -2.41
C THR A 201 -30.00 -1.08 -3.72
N ALA A 202 -28.86 -1.65 -4.13
CA ALA A 202 -28.09 -1.25 -5.31
C ALA A 202 -27.80 0.26 -5.36
N GLN A 203 -27.59 0.87 -4.19
CA GLN A 203 -27.24 2.28 -4.10
C GLN A 203 -25.73 2.46 -4.08
N ASP A 204 -25.23 3.34 -4.94
CA ASP A 204 -23.83 3.77 -4.93
C ASP A 204 -23.56 4.73 -3.76
N VAL A 205 -22.36 4.63 -3.20
CA VAL A 205 -21.83 5.65 -2.29
C VAL A 205 -21.38 6.85 -3.14
N ASN A 206 -22.08 7.97 -3.04
CA ASN A 206 -21.73 9.22 -3.71
C ASN A 206 -20.82 10.07 -2.84
#